data_2be58ec9b189443937a36a7a19578f60
#
_entry.id   2be58ec9b189443937a36a7a19578f60
#
_cell.length_a   1.000
_cell.length_b   1.000
_cell.length_c   1.000
_cell.angle_alpha   90.00
_cell.angle_beta   90.00
_cell.angle_gamma   90.00
#
_symmetry.space_group_name_H-M   'P 1'
#
loop_
_entity.id
_entity.type
_entity.pdbx_description
1 polymer ?
#
loop_
_entity_poly.entity_id
_entity_poly.type
_entity_poly.pdbx_seq_one_letter_code
_entity_poly.pdbx_strand_id
1 'polypeptide(L)'
;GSEMCIRDRGEEVPAEAKSELDLSFAKVERMIMDSIAGSTDRVQIFAALKHLVVTGNALVYMSKQGMKVYPLNRYVVERDGNGEVIEIVTKERVSKKLLGIPELDDSVNDDSKGDYKGSKDVDVYTCVKLYDNGWRWHQEANDTILPDSVGKAPRDKTPWLPLRFVTVDGEDYGRSRVEEFLGDLKSLEALMQAVVEGSAAAAKVVFTVSPSSTTKPASLANAGNGAIIQGRPDDIGVVQVGKTADFQTAYQMINMLEKRLSEAFLILTPRQSERTTAEEVRMTQMELERQLGGLFSLLTTEFLIPYLKRKMHTLTQSKQIPELPKSLVRPTIVAGINALGRGQDREALMQFITTIAHTMGPEALAQFLKPDEAIKRLAAAQGIDMLNLVKT
;
A
#
# COMPACT_ATOMS: atom_id res chain seq x y z
N GLY A 1 11.94 1.92 9.62
CA GLY A 1 12.20 1.96 11.05
C GLY A 1 11.51 3.14 11.71
N SER A 2 10.75 2.87 12.75
CA SER A 2 10.19 3.90 13.62
C SER A 2 11.07 4.00 14.86
N GLU A 3 11.53 5.21 15.20
CA GLU A 3 12.22 5.48 16.47
C GLU A 3 11.27 6.16 17.43
N MET A 4 11.33 5.77 18.69
CA MET A 4 10.77 6.54 19.78
C MET A 4 11.85 7.48 20.31
N CYS A 5 11.72 8.78 20.01
CA CYS A 5 12.60 9.80 20.59
C CYS A 5 11.98 10.40 21.83
N ILE A 6 12.78 10.53 22.89
CA ILE A 6 12.43 11.30 24.07
C ILE A 6 12.60 12.77 23.72
N ARG A 7 11.52 13.55 23.76
CA ARG A 7 11.61 15.00 23.67
C ARG A 7 11.70 15.56 25.10
N ASP A 8 12.88 16.03 25.43
CA ASP A 8 13.17 16.68 26.69
C ASP A 8 12.29 17.92 26.86
N ARG A 9 11.53 17.98 27.96
CA ARG A 9 10.93 19.21 28.46
C ARG A 9 11.66 19.54 29.77
N GLY A 10 12.80 20.24 29.65
CA GLY A 10 13.20 21.24 30.59
C GLY A 10 13.46 20.88 32.05
N GLU A 11 13.49 19.59 32.45
CA GLU A 11 14.00 19.16 33.75
C GLU A 11 15.16 18.22 33.51
N GLU A 12 16.30 18.54 34.14
CA GLU A 12 17.53 17.74 34.07
C GLU A 12 17.27 16.37 34.71
N VAL A 13 16.89 15.42 33.87
CA VAL A 13 16.84 14.00 34.25
C VAL A 13 18.31 13.57 34.49
N PRO A 14 18.66 12.98 35.63
CA PRO A 14 20.03 12.50 35.90
C PRO A 14 20.47 11.54 34.75
N ALA A 15 21.76 11.62 34.39
CA ALA A 15 22.30 10.86 33.25
C ALA A 15 22.07 9.33 33.38
N GLU A 16 22.06 8.82 34.61
CA GLU A 16 21.78 7.42 34.92
C GLU A 16 20.31 7.05 34.63
N ALA A 17 19.36 7.89 35.01
CA ALA A 17 17.94 7.70 34.74
C ALA A 17 17.62 7.82 33.24
N LYS A 18 18.39 8.65 32.52
CA LYS A 18 18.27 8.76 31.05
C LYS A 18 18.71 7.48 30.34
N SER A 19 19.82 6.89 30.81
CA SER A 19 20.31 5.60 30.24
C SER A 19 19.35 4.44 30.49
N GLU A 20 18.72 4.35 31.68
CA GLU A 20 17.72 3.33 31.98
C GLU A 20 16.43 3.50 31.15
N LEU A 21 16.02 4.75 30.92
CA LEU A 21 14.88 5.08 30.07
C LEU A 21 15.15 4.71 28.61
N ASP A 22 16.33 5.04 28.08
CA ASP A 22 16.72 4.68 26.70
C ASP A 22 16.74 3.16 26.49
N LEU A 23 17.24 2.42 27.47
CA LEU A 23 17.22 0.95 27.46
C LEU A 23 15.79 0.38 27.48
N SER A 24 14.92 0.98 28.29
CA SER A 24 13.51 0.60 28.38
C SER A 24 12.77 0.86 27.08
N PHE A 25 13.07 1.98 26.39
CA PHE A 25 12.49 2.30 25.08
C PHE A 25 12.98 1.36 23.98
N ALA A 26 14.27 1.07 23.92
CA ALA A 26 14.82 0.10 22.97
C ALA A 26 14.16 -1.27 23.14
N LYS A 27 13.91 -1.68 24.39
CA LYS A 27 13.19 -2.93 24.67
C LYS A 27 11.73 -2.89 24.21
N VAL A 28 11.02 -1.79 24.46
CA VAL A 28 9.63 -1.60 24.01
C VAL A 28 9.57 -1.58 22.48
N GLU A 29 10.47 -0.87 21.81
CA GLU A 29 10.57 -0.84 20.34
C GLU A 29 10.76 -2.24 19.77
N ARG A 30 11.70 -3.00 20.32
CA ARG A 30 11.94 -4.38 19.90
C ARG A 30 10.70 -5.27 20.07
N MET A 31 10.01 -5.19 21.19
CA MET A 31 8.79 -5.96 21.44
C MET A 31 7.66 -5.60 20.46
N ILE A 32 7.53 -4.32 20.10
CA ILE A 32 6.59 -3.85 19.07
C ILE A 32 6.97 -4.44 17.71
N MET A 33 8.25 -4.37 17.33
CA MET A 33 8.74 -4.91 16.05
C MET A 33 8.57 -6.43 15.98
N ASP A 34 8.86 -7.17 17.03
CA ASP A 34 8.65 -8.62 17.12
C ASP A 34 7.16 -8.97 17.01
N SER A 35 6.28 -8.19 17.67
CA SER A 35 4.83 -8.34 17.54
C SER A 35 4.32 -8.07 16.11
N ILE A 36 4.92 -7.12 15.39
CA ILE A 36 4.60 -6.84 13.99
C ILE A 36 5.09 -7.97 13.09
N ALA A 37 6.32 -8.43 13.31
CA ALA A 37 6.94 -9.51 12.52
C ALA A 37 6.20 -10.83 12.68
N GLY A 38 5.71 -11.14 13.88
CA GLY A 38 4.94 -12.36 14.18
C GLY A 38 3.46 -12.31 13.78
N SER A 39 2.97 -11.19 13.26
CA SER A 39 1.56 -11.00 12.87
C SER A 39 1.36 -11.06 11.35
N THR A 40 0.11 -11.23 10.93
CA THR A 40 -0.31 -11.13 9.51
C THR A 40 -0.42 -9.69 9.03
N ASP A 41 -0.11 -8.71 9.88
CA ASP A 41 -0.30 -7.27 9.60
C ASP A 41 0.41 -6.85 8.31
N ARG A 42 1.61 -7.38 8.05
CA ARG A 42 2.40 -7.06 6.86
C ARG A 42 1.68 -7.40 5.56
N VAL A 43 1.00 -8.54 5.50
CA VAL A 43 0.23 -8.97 4.33
C VAL A 43 -1.00 -8.07 4.15
N GLN A 44 -1.68 -7.76 5.25
CA GLN A 44 -2.87 -6.90 5.23
C GLN A 44 -2.52 -5.45 4.86
N ILE A 45 -1.40 -4.92 5.33
CA ILE A 45 -0.90 -3.60 4.92
C ILE A 45 -0.68 -3.57 3.41
N PHE A 46 -0.10 -4.63 2.83
CA PHE A 46 0.10 -4.71 1.39
C PHE A 46 -1.23 -4.74 0.62
N ALA A 47 -2.24 -5.42 1.15
CA ALA A 47 -3.59 -5.41 0.58
C ALA A 47 -4.23 -4.01 0.67
N ALA A 48 -4.08 -3.32 1.82
CA ALA A 48 -4.56 -1.94 1.98
C ALA A 48 -3.91 -0.98 0.97
N LEU A 49 -2.58 -1.08 0.77
CA LEU A 49 -1.87 -0.26 -0.21
C LEU A 49 -2.36 -0.50 -1.65
N LYS A 50 -2.67 -1.75 -2.03
CA LYS A 50 -3.29 -2.05 -3.33
C LYS A 50 -4.65 -1.36 -3.49
N HIS A 51 -5.50 -1.43 -2.47
CA HIS A 51 -6.79 -0.72 -2.48
C HIS A 51 -6.60 0.79 -2.60
N LEU A 52 -5.65 1.38 -1.87
CA LEU A 52 -5.36 2.81 -1.94
C LEU A 52 -4.96 3.25 -3.36
N VAL A 53 -4.10 2.50 -4.04
CA VAL A 53 -3.70 2.83 -5.42
C VAL A 53 -4.88 2.76 -6.39
N VAL A 54 -5.75 1.74 -6.24
CA VAL A 54 -6.85 1.47 -7.18
C VAL A 54 -8.09 2.31 -6.89
N THR A 55 -8.52 2.38 -5.63
CA THR A 55 -9.78 3.05 -5.23
C THR A 55 -9.58 4.34 -4.46
N GLY A 56 -8.34 4.67 -4.10
CA GLY A 56 -8.02 5.84 -3.28
C GLY A 56 -8.35 5.68 -1.80
N ASN A 57 -8.96 4.55 -1.40
CA ASN A 57 -9.52 4.38 -0.07
C ASN A 57 -9.37 2.94 0.41
N ALA A 58 -9.10 2.77 1.70
CA ALA A 58 -9.12 1.47 2.38
C ALA A 58 -9.43 1.67 3.86
N LEU A 59 -10.24 0.80 4.44
CA LEU A 59 -10.46 0.80 5.88
C LEU A 59 -9.67 -0.35 6.50
N VAL A 60 -8.82 -0.02 7.47
CA VAL A 60 -8.07 -1.00 8.25
C VAL A 60 -8.71 -1.15 9.63
N TYR A 61 -8.97 -2.37 10.03
CA TYR A 61 -9.44 -2.72 11.36
C TYR A 61 -8.42 -3.57 12.10
N MET A 62 -8.00 -3.10 13.26
CA MET A 62 -7.04 -3.79 14.12
C MET A 62 -7.77 -4.59 15.21
N SER A 63 -8.10 -5.84 14.91
CA SER A 63 -8.75 -6.76 15.85
C SER A 63 -7.74 -7.37 16.84
N LYS A 64 -8.25 -8.08 17.84
CA LYS A 64 -7.41 -8.88 18.76
C LYS A 64 -6.74 -10.07 18.05
N GLN A 65 -7.32 -10.52 16.94
CA GLN A 65 -6.85 -11.69 16.17
C GLN A 65 -5.89 -11.29 15.03
N GLY A 66 -5.74 -9.99 14.77
CA GLY A 66 -4.90 -9.46 13.69
C GLY A 66 -5.58 -8.31 12.95
N MET A 67 -4.94 -7.88 11.89
CA MET A 67 -5.41 -6.80 11.03
C MET A 67 -6.37 -7.34 9.96
N LYS A 68 -7.42 -6.59 9.67
CA LYS A 68 -8.37 -6.85 8.59
C LYS A 68 -8.52 -5.61 7.73
N VAL A 69 -8.61 -5.78 6.41
CA VAL A 69 -8.79 -4.69 5.45
C VAL A 69 -10.15 -4.81 4.78
N TYR A 70 -10.88 -3.71 4.76
CA TYR A 70 -12.15 -3.60 4.07
C TYR A 70 -11.95 -2.80 2.78
N PRO A 71 -12.37 -3.35 1.63
CA PRO A 71 -12.41 -2.60 0.38
C PRO A 71 -13.51 -1.55 0.39
N LEU A 72 -13.42 -0.54 -0.45
CA LEU A 72 -14.33 0.62 -0.49
C LEU A 72 -15.81 0.25 -0.59
N ASN A 73 -16.16 -0.85 -1.23
CA ASN A 73 -17.54 -1.32 -1.38
C ASN A 73 -18.12 -2.00 -0.12
N ARG A 74 -17.35 -2.08 0.96
CA ARG A 74 -17.70 -2.74 2.21
C ARG A 74 -17.80 -1.81 3.40
N TYR A 75 -17.57 -0.51 3.21
CA TYR A 75 -17.71 0.48 4.28
C TYR A 75 -18.10 1.84 3.73
N VAL A 76 -18.64 2.64 4.62
CA VAL A 76 -18.86 4.07 4.43
C VAL A 76 -18.21 4.83 5.58
N VAL A 77 -17.74 6.03 5.30
CA VAL A 77 -17.12 6.92 6.28
C VAL A 77 -17.69 8.32 6.13
N GLU A 78 -17.92 8.98 7.25
CA GLU A 78 -18.29 10.38 7.35
C GLU A 78 -17.16 11.14 8.06
N ARG A 79 -16.84 12.33 7.55
CA ARG A 79 -15.81 13.20 8.10
C ARG A 79 -16.39 14.60 8.37
N ASP A 80 -15.77 15.31 9.28
CA ASP A 80 -16.07 16.73 9.51
C ASP A 80 -15.39 17.63 8.46
N GLY A 81 -15.68 18.95 8.53
CA GLY A 81 -15.07 19.92 7.63
C GLY A 81 -13.54 20.04 7.72
N ASN A 82 -12.90 19.49 8.75
CA ASN A 82 -11.45 19.41 8.90
C ASN A 82 -10.87 18.08 8.42
N GLY A 83 -11.74 17.17 7.93
CA GLY A 83 -11.36 15.84 7.47
C GLY A 83 -11.16 14.81 8.60
N GLU A 84 -11.54 15.15 9.88
CA GLU A 84 -11.57 14.18 10.96
C GLU A 84 -12.75 13.23 10.82
N VAL A 85 -12.53 11.95 11.11
CA VAL A 85 -13.55 10.90 11.01
C VAL A 85 -14.56 11.03 12.15
N ILE A 86 -15.86 11.07 11.81
CA ILE A 86 -16.97 11.15 12.76
C ILE A 86 -17.64 9.80 12.92
N GLU A 87 -17.94 9.14 11.79
CA GLU A 87 -18.67 7.89 11.77
C GLU A 87 -18.12 6.93 10.69
N ILE A 88 -18.13 5.64 10.98
CA ILE A 88 -17.79 4.57 10.04
C ILE A 88 -18.83 3.48 10.17
N VAL A 89 -19.35 2.99 9.04
CA VAL A 89 -20.22 1.82 9.01
C VAL A 89 -19.61 0.80 8.07
N THR A 90 -19.41 -0.43 8.55
CA THR A 90 -18.94 -1.54 7.70
C THR A 90 -20.07 -2.53 7.45
N LYS A 91 -20.03 -3.20 6.30
CA LYS A 91 -20.96 -4.25 5.92
C LYS A 91 -20.21 -5.56 5.68
N GLU A 92 -20.60 -6.61 6.37
CA GLU A 92 -20.04 -7.94 6.21
C GLU A 92 -21.16 -8.98 6.03
N ARG A 93 -20.88 -9.99 5.23
CA ARG A 93 -21.76 -11.13 5.05
C ARG A 93 -21.26 -12.27 5.91
N VAL A 94 -22.06 -12.69 6.88
CA VAL A 94 -21.68 -13.67 7.90
C VAL A 94 -22.73 -14.78 7.94
N SER A 95 -22.28 -16.03 8.06
CA SER A 95 -23.18 -17.17 8.20
C SER A 95 -23.96 -17.09 9.53
N LYS A 96 -25.29 -17.26 9.48
CA LYS A 96 -26.15 -17.27 10.66
C LYS A 96 -25.66 -18.21 11.78
N LYS A 97 -25.06 -19.35 11.38
CA LYS A 97 -24.52 -20.32 12.32
C LYS A 97 -23.40 -19.77 13.21
N LEU A 98 -22.66 -18.76 12.71
CA LEU A 98 -21.56 -18.13 13.46
C LEU A 98 -22.06 -17.06 14.44
N LEU A 99 -23.27 -16.53 14.23
CA LEU A 99 -23.82 -15.47 15.06
C LEU A 99 -24.44 -15.99 16.35
N GLY A 100 -24.79 -17.29 16.42
CA GLY A 100 -25.30 -17.94 17.63
C GLY A 100 -26.62 -17.37 18.17
N ILE A 101 -27.42 -16.70 17.31
CA ILE A 101 -28.68 -16.04 17.70
C ILE A 101 -29.85 -16.89 17.22
N PRO A 102 -30.62 -17.53 18.14
CA PRO A 102 -31.74 -18.38 17.77
C PRO A 102 -32.87 -17.65 17.03
N GLU A 103 -33.09 -16.36 17.37
CA GLU A 103 -34.18 -15.55 16.80
C GLU A 103 -33.99 -15.15 15.32
N LEU A 104 -32.77 -15.28 14.79
CA LEU A 104 -32.47 -15.00 13.39
C LEU A 104 -32.77 -16.19 12.46
N ASP A 105 -33.16 -17.32 13.02
CA ASP A 105 -33.30 -18.57 12.25
C ASP A 105 -34.62 -18.70 11.49
N ASP A 106 -35.69 -17.96 11.86
CA ASP A 106 -37.04 -18.22 11.37
C ASP A 106 -37.73 -17.11 10.55
N SER A 107 -37.17 -15.91 10.39
CA SER A 107 -37.95 -14.77 9.90
C SER A 107 -37.72 -14.30 8.48
N VAL A 108 -36.94 -14.97 7.66
CA VAL A 108 -36.76 -14.55 6.23
C VAL A 108 -37.11 -15.67 5.29
N ASN A 109 -38.39 -15.67 4.86
CA ASN A 109 -38.80 -16.24 3.59
C ASN A 109 -38.22 -15.36 2.48
N ASP A 110 -37.03 -15.67 2.00
CA ASP A 110 -36.48 -15.04 0.81
C ASP A 110 -36.97 -15.77 -0.43
N ASP A 111 -37.97 -15.17 -1.10
CA ASP A 111 -38.54 -15.60 -2.39
C ASP A 111 -37.59 -15.33 -3.58
N SER A 112 -36.32 -15.09 -3.37
CA SER A 112 -35.34 -14.99 -4.46
C SER A 112 -34.96 -16.37 -4.95
N LYS A 113 -35.63 -16.82 -6.01
CA LYS A 113 -35.32 -17.99 -6.82
C LYS A 113 -33.91 -17.91 -7.42
N GLY A 114 -32.93 -18.43 -6.72
CA GLY A 114 -31.60 -18.70 -7.22
C GLY A 114 -31.09 -20.03 -6.66
N ASP A 115 -30.72 -20.92 -7.54
CA ASP A 115 -30.41 -22.36 -7.38
C ASP A 115 -29.20 -22.70 -6.47
N TYR A 116 -28.99 -22.01 -5.37
CA TYR A 116 -28.01 -22.37 -4.33
C TYR A 116 -28.67 -22.61 -2.99
N LYS A 117 -29.11 -23.84 -2.78
CA LYS A 117 -29.45 -24.39 -1.45
C LYS A 117 -28.18 -24.39 -0.60
N GLY A 118 -28.02 -23.41 0.28
CA GLY A 118 -27.13 -23.60 1.41
C GLY A 118 -26.15 -22.50 1.72
N SER A 119 -26.46 -21.37 2.06
CA SER A 119 -25.83 -20.57 3.14
C SER A 119 -26.79 -19.43 3.44
N LYS A 120 -27.50 -19.55 4.54
CA LYS A 120 -28.30 -18.44 5.06
C LYS A 120 -27.35 -17.42 5.68
N ASP A 121 -26.67 -16.67 4.82
CA ASP A 121 -25.79 -15.58 5.24
C ASP A 121 -26.64 -14.35 5.55
N VAL A 122 -26.25 -13.62 6.58
CA VAL A 122 -26.86 -12.37 7.00
C VAL A 122 -25.87 -11.23 6.84
N ASP A 123 -26.36 -10.08 6.41
CA ASP A 123 -25.58 -8.85 6.40
C ASP A 123 -25.46 -8.33 7.84
N VAL A 124 -24.22 -8.21 8.31
CA VAL A 124 -23.86 -7.64 9.62
C VAL A 124 -23.27 -6.26 9.39
N TYR A 125 -23.82 -5.28 10.04
CA TYR A 125 -23.33 -3.90 10.01
C TYR A 125 -22.59 -3.60 11.30
N THR A 126 -21.40 -3.02 11.20
CA THR A 126 -20.68 -2.49 12.37
C THR A 126 -20.72 -0.98 12.31
N CYS A 127 -21.44 -0.38 13.27
CA CYS A 127 -21.57 1.07 13.41
C CYS A 127 -20.52 1.57 14.40
N VAL A 128 -19.62 2.45 13.96
CA VAL A 128 -18.53 3.02 14.75
C VAL A 128 -18.70 4.53 14.77
N LYS A 129 -18.85 5.12 15.96
CA LYS A 129 -19.17 6.54 16.10
C LYS A 129 -18.25 7.22 17.12
N LEU A 130 -17.83 8.43 16.78
CA LEU A 130 -17.04 9.28 17.66
C LEU A 130 -17.97 10.07 18.60
N TYR A 131 -17.66 10.01 19.89
CA TYR A 131 -18.28 10.81 20.96
C TYR A 131 -17.20 11.63 21.66
N ASP A 132 -17.59 12.56 22.51
CA ASP A 132 -16.67 13.43 23.26
C ASP A 132 -15.62 12.64 24.06
N ASN A 133 -16.02 11.50 24.61
CA ASN A 133 -15.18 10.62 25.44
C ASN A 133 -14.48 9.50 24.69
N GLY A 134 -14.52 9.48 23.35
CA GLY A 134 -13.86 8.50 22.48
C GLY A 134 -14.80 7.73 21.57
N TRP A 135 -14.26 6.72 20.94
CA TRP A 135 -14.96 5.88 19.99
C TRP A 135 -15.82 4.83 20.68
N ARG A 136 -17.01 4.58 20.12
CA ARG A 136 -17.88 3.46 20.49
C ARG A 136 -18.34 2.76 19.22
N TRP A 137 -18.51 1.45 19.30
CA TRP A 137 -19.04 0.66 18.19
C TRP A 137 -19.90 -0.50 18.71
N HIS A 138 -20.80 -0.95 17.85
CA HIS A 138 -21.62 -2.14 18.02
C HIS A 138 -21.86 -2.77 16.65
N GLN A 139 -22.31 -4.02 16.66
CA GLN A 139 -22.74 -4.71 15.46
C GLN A 139 -24.23 -4.95 15.47
N GLU A 140 -24.83 -4.83 14.29
CA GLU A 140 -26.25 -5.04 14.07
C GLU A 140 -26.46 -6.05 12.93
N ALA A 141 -27.49 -6.89 13.09
CA ALA A 141 -27.97 -7.79 12.04
C ALA A 141 -29.51 -7.82 12.13
N ASN A 142 -30.20 -7.59 11.03
CA ASN A 142 -31.66 -7.52 10.98
C ASN A 142 -32.27 -6.63 12.08
N ASP A 143 -31.77 -5.40 12.20
CA ASP A 143 -32.20 -4.38 13.18
C ASP A 143 -32.03 -4.79 14.67
N THR A 144 -31.23 -5.84 14.91
CA THR A 144 -30.93 -6.31 16.27
C THR A 144 -29.45 -6.15 16.57
N ILE A 145 -29.13 -5.53 17.72
CA ILE A 145 -27.76 -5.38 18.19
C ILE A 145 -27.25 -6.75 18.64
N LEU A 146 -26.09 -7.16 18.09
CA LEU A 146 -25.49 -8.45 18.43
C LEU A 146 -24.91 -8.43 19.84
N PRO A 147 -25.15 -9.48 20.65
CA PRO A 147 -24.54 -9.63 21.96
C PRO A 147 -23.02 -9.57 21.86
N ASP A 148 -22.36 -9.03 22.88
CA ASP A 148 -20.89 -8.92 23.00
C ASP A 148 -20.18 -8.16 21.86
N SER A 149 -20.93 -7.46 21.00
CA SER A 149 -20.38 -6.69 19.88
C SER A 149 -19.96 -5.27 20.26
N VAL A 150 -20.38 -4.79 21.43
CA VAL A 150 -20.12 -3.42 21.88
C VAL A 150 -18.67 -3.25 22.29
N GLY A 151 -18.03 -2.21 21.72
CA GLY A 151 -16.66 -1.87 22.05
C GLY A 151 -16.46 -0.37 22.22
N LYS A 152 -15.36 -0.02 22.87
CA LYS A 152 -14.93 1.37 23.06
C LYS A 152 -13.42 1.53 22.96
N ALA A 153 -12.98 2.70 22.55
CA ALA A 153 -11.58 3.07 22.54
C ALA A 153 -11.40 4.58 22.77
N PRO A 154 -10.27 5.02 23.34
CA PRO A 154 -9.91 6.43 23.38
C PRO A 154 -9.83 7.04 21.97
N ARG A 155 -10.04 8.37 21.86
CA ARG A 155 -10.08 9.09 20.58
C ARG A 155 -8.82 8.84 19.73
N ASP A 156 -7.64 8.84 20.35
CA ASP A 156 -6.34 8.69 19.68
C ASP A 156 -5.87 7.24 19.50
N LYS A 157 -6.68 6.25 19.91
CA LYS A 157 -6.32 4.82 19.91
C LYS A 157 -7.41 3.93 19.33
N THR A 158 -8.16 4.46 18.37
CA THR A 158 -9.19 3.67 17.65
C THR A 158 -8.59 2.49 16.93
N PRO A 159 -9.27 1.32 16.90
CA PRO A 159 -8.85 0.21 16.05
C PRO A 159 -9.27 0.36 14.58
N TRP A 160 -10.05 1.39 14.25
CA TRP A 160 -10.60 1.65 12.92
C TRP A 160 -9.83 2.79 12.25
N LEU A 161 -9.15 2.50 11.15
CA LEU A 161 -8.27 3.43 10.45
C LEU A 161 -8.73 3.56 8.99
N PRO A 162 -9.61 4.52 8.66
CA PRO A 162 -9.98 4.80 7.28
C PRO A 162 -8.90 5.64 6.60
N LEU A 163 -8.25 5.04 5.61
CA LEU A 163 -7.10 5.58 4.89
C LEU A 163 -7.52 6.21 3.58
N ARG A 164 -6.82 7.29 3.20
CA ARG A 164 -6.97 7.96 1.90
C ARG A 164 -5.62 8.00 1.18
N PHE A 165 -5.66 7.94 -0.15
CA PHE A 165 -4.46 8.05 -0.98
C PHE A 165 -4.12 9.51 -1.27
N VAL A 166 -5.08 10.27 -1.80
CA VAL A 166 -5.00 11.72 -1.97
C VAL A 166 -6.25 12.34 -1.34
N THR A 167 -6.06 13.34 -0.49
CA THR A 167 -7.16 14.05 0.16
C THR A 167 -7.63 15.22 -0.70
N VAL A 168 -8.94 15.41 -0.75
CA VAL A 168 -9.58 16.58 -1.33
C VAL A 168 -10.38 17.26 -0.22
N ASP A 169 -10.26 18.58 -0.14
CA ASP A 169 -10.95 19.36 0.88
C ASP A 169 -12.47 19.24 0.74
N GLY A 170 -13.14 18.99 1.86
CA GLY A 170 -14.59 18.79 1.90
C GLY A 170 -15.09 17.42 1.40
N GLU A 171 -14.19 16.48 1.05
CA GLU A 171 -14.59 15.13 0.65
C GLU A 171 -14.29 14.11 1.76
N ASP A 172 -15.23 13.19 1.99
CA ASP A 172 -15.09 12.08 2.95
C ASP A 172 -14.08 11.03 2.47
N TYR A 173 -13.95 10.86 1.15
CA TYR A 173 -13.14 9.86 0.48
C TYR A 173 -11.95 10.48 -0.23
N GLY A 174 -10.88 9.71 -0.31
CA GLY A 174 -9.69 10.08 -1.07
C GLY A 174 -9.82 9.74 -2.55
N ARG A 175 -9.02 10.39 -3.39
CA ARG A 175 -8.88 10.11 -4.82
C ARG A 175 -7.76 9.11 -5.07
N SER A 176 -7.94 8.25 -6.08
CA SER A 176 -6.96 7.23 -6.42
C SER A 176 -6.01 7.69 -7.53
N ARG A 177 -4.86 7.03 -7.61
CA ARG A 177 -3.95 7.23 -8.74
C ARG A 177 -4.55 6.71 -10.05
N VAL A 178 -5.29 5.59 -9.96
CA VAL A 178 -5.99 5.02 -11.12
C VAL A 178 -7.08 5.97 -11.64
N GLU A 179 -7.81 6.65 -10.76
CA GLU A 179 -8.82 7.63 -11.15
C GLU A 179 -8.20 8.80 -11.93
N GLU A 180 -7.06 9.31 -11.48
CA GLU A 180 -6.32 10.41 -12.13
C GLU A 180 -5.88 10.05 -13.56
N PHE A 181 -5.46 8.81 -13.79
CA PHE A 181 -4.96 8.33 -15.08
C PHE A 181 -5.93 7.38 -15.81
N LEU A 182 -7.21 7.37 -15.41
CA LEU A 182 -8.20 6.46 -15.98
C LEU A 182 -8.37 6.63 -17.50
N GLY A 183 -8.29 7.85 -18.00
CA GLY A 183 -8.36 8.16 -19.43
C GLY A 183 -7.21 7.51 -20.20
N ASP A 184 -5.99 7.63 -19.69
CA ASP A 184 -4.79 7.05 -20.32
C ASP A 184 -4.83 5.50 -20.27
N LEU A 185 -5.26 4.93 -19.14
CA LEU A 185 -5.42 3.47 -18.99
C LEU A 185 -6.44 2.90 -19.97
N LYS A 186 -7.60 3.54 -20.12
CA LYS A 186 -8.63 3.14 -21.10
C LYS A 186 -8.15 3.29 -22.53
N SER A 187 -7.40 4.35 -22.84
CA SER A 187 -6.83 4.56 -24.15
C SER A 187 -5.79 3.49 -24.50
N LEU A 188 -4.94 3.13 -23.55
CA LEU A 188 -3.96 2.07 -23.72
C LEU A 188 -4.65 0.72 -23.96
N GLU A 189 -5.66 0.37 -23.17
CA GLU A 189 -6.45 -0.87 -23.33
C GLU A 189 -7.10 -0.93 -24.70
N ALA A 190 -7.78 0.13 -25.13
CA ALA A 190 -8.44 0.20 -26.43
C ALA A 190 -7.46 0.07 -27.60
N LEU A 191 -6.29 0.73 -27.53
CA LEU A 191 -5.25 0.60 -28.55
C LEU A 191 -4.66 -0.82 -28.60
N MET A 192 -4.37 -1.41 -27.46
CA MET A 192 -3.88 -2.79 -27.40
C MET A 192 -4.91 -3.79 -27.97
N GLN A 193 -6.18 -3.62 -27.61
CA GLN A 193 -7.26 -4.43 -28.17
C GLN A 193 -7.34 -4.27 -29.69
N ALA A 194 -7.31 -3.05 -30.21
CA ALA A 194 -7.36 -2.78 -31.63
C ALA A 194 -6.17 -3.40 -32.40
N VAL A 195 -4.96 -3.37 -31.81
CA VAL A 195 -3.77 -4.00 -32.39
C VAL A 195 -3.92 -5.52 -32.42
N VAL A 196 -4.40 -6.15 -31.35
CA VAL A 196 -4.62 -7.58 -31.27
C VAL A 196 -5.67 -8.03 -32.29
N GLU A 197 -6.84 -7.38 -32.33
CA GLU A 197 -7.92 -7.67 -33.27
C GLU A 197 -7.49 -7.44 -34.72
N GLY A 198 -6.81 -6.33 -34.97
CA GLY A 198 -6.28 -6.00 -36.29
C GLY A 198 -5.21 -7.00 -36.75
N SER A 199 -4.34 -7.44 -35.86
CA SER A 199 -3.33 -8.48 -36.15
C SER A 199 -4.00 -9.82 -36.46
N ALA A 200 -5.03 -10.19 -35.71
CA ALA A 200 -5.83 -11.40 -35.97
C ALA A 200 -6.56 -11.32 -37.30
N ALA A 201 -7.10 -10.15 -37.68
CA ALA A 201 -7.72 -9.92 -38.97
C ALA A 201 -6.70 -9.95 -40.12
N ALA A 202 -5.52 -9.36 -39.91
CA ALA A 202 -4.44 -9.37 -40.93
C ALA A 202 -3.85 -10.78 -41.16
N ALA A 203 -3.90 -11.64 -40.15
CA ALA A 203 -3.48 -13.04 -40.29
C ALA A 203 -4.47 -13.89 -41.09
N LYS A 204 -5.69 -13.39 -41.29
CA LYS A 204 -6.69 -14.09 -42.16
C LYS A 204 -6.41 -13.78 -43.62
N VAL A 205 -5.96 -14.76 -44.34
CA VAL A 205 -5.84 -14.71 -45.82
C VAL A 205 -7.15 -15.14 -46.40
N VAL A 206 -7.83 -14.22 -47.12
CA VAL A 206 -9.06 -14.55 -47.86
C VAL A 206 -8.73 -14.61 -49.34
N PHE A 207 -8.97 -15.75 -49.97
CA PHE A 207 -8.81 -15.90 -51.39
C PHE A 207 -10.14 -15.56 -52.09
N THR A 208 -10.05 -14.76 -53.14
CA THR A 208 -11.18 -14.49 -54.03
C THR A 208 -10.92 -15.19 -55.36
N VAL A 209 -11.96 -15.81 -55.92
CA VAL A 209 -11.89 -16.43 -57.22
C VAL A 209 -12.84 -15.67 -58.16
N SER A 210 -12.35 -15.29 -59.33
CA SER A 210 -13.15 -14.56 -60.32
C SER A 210 -14.38 -15.38 -60.72
N PRO A 211 -15.57 -14.79 -60.84
CA PRO A 211 -16.79 -15.51 -61.25
C PRO A 211 -16.68 -16.19 -62.62
N SER A 212 -15.80 -15.68 -63.50
CA SER A 212 -15.53 -16.22 -64.83
C SER A 212 -14.38 -17.22 -64.88
N SER A 213 -13.81 -17.56 -63.72
CA SER A 213 -12.66 -18.47 -63.60
C SER A 213 -13.02 -19.93 -63.89
N THR A 214 -12.06 -20.62 -64.47
CA THR A 214 -12.09 -22.08 -64.59
C THR A 214 -11.65 -22.78 -63.30
N THR A 215 -11.09 -22.05 -62.35
CA THR A 215 -10.65 -22.57 -61.06
C THR A 215 -11.85 -22.75 -60.13
N LYS A 216 -12.07 -23.98 -59.67
CA LYS A 216 -13.14 -24.28 -58.72
C LYS A 216 -12.72 -23.90 -57.30
N PRO A 217 -13.51 -23.07 -56.57
CA PRO A 217 -13.17 -22.66 -55.21
C PRO A 217 -12.95 -23.85 -54.25
N ALA A 218 -13.72 -24.93 -54.42
CA ALA A 218 -13.59 -26.14 -53.61
C ALA A 218 -12.25 -26.87 -53.82
N SER A 219 -11.72 -26.85 -55.07
CA SER A 219 -10.41 -27.44 -55.35
C SER A 219 -9.28 -26.66 -54.71
N LEU A 220 -9.41 -25.32 -54.65
CA LEU A 220 -8.47 -24.45 -53.96
C LEU A 220 -8.50 -24.62 -52.42
N ALA A 221 -9.73 -24.71 -51.88
CA ALA A 221 -9.91 -24.84 -50.42
C ALA A 221 -9.39 -26.19 -49.87
N ASN A 222 -9.46 -27.26 -50.70
CA ASN A 222 -9.01 -28.61 -50.32
C ASN A 222 -7.57 -28.91 -50.75
N ALA A 223 -6.88 -27.97 -51.39
CA ALA A 223 -5.54 -28.16 -51.88
C ALA A 223 -4.55 -28.15 -50.72
N GLY A 224 -3.75 -29.20 -50.55
CA GLY A 224 -2.64 -29.25 -49.62
C GLY A 224 -1.42 -28.49 -50.13
N ASN A 225 -0.41 -28.34 -49.27
CA ASN A 225 0.84 -27.68 -49.65
C ASN A 225 1.53 -28.45 -50.80
N GLY A 226 1.82 -27.76 -51.91
CA GLY A 226 2.41 -28.37 -53.11
C GLY A 226 1.40 -29.06 -54.06
N ALA A 227 0.11 -28.94 -53.83
CA ALA A 227 -0.93 -29.50 -54.72
C ALA A 227 -0.96 -28.76 -56.08
N ILE A 228 -1.18 -29.51 -57.15
CA ILE A 228 -1.38 -28.97 -58.50
C ILE A 228 -2.88 -28.86 -58.75
N ILE A 229 -3.37 -27.66 -58.97
CA ILE A 229 -4.78 -27.37 -59.28
C ILE A 229 -4.88 -26.83 -60.72
N GLN A 230 -5.98 -27.11 -61.41
CA GLN A 230 -6.26 -26.56 -62.71
C GLN A 230 -6.85 -25.15 -62.57
N GLY A 231 -6.24 -24.15 -63.20
CA GLY A 231 -6.70 -22.77 -63.19
C GLY A 231 -5.66 -21.79 -63.72
N ARG A 232 -6.01 -20.51 -63.78
CA ARG A 232 -5.10 -19.43 -64.13
C ARG A 232 -4.69 -18.69 -62.86
N PRO A 233 -3.41 -18.35 -62.68
CA PRO A 233 -2.95 -17.57 -61.50
C PRO A 233 -3.68 -16.25 -61.33
N ASP A 234 -4.04 -15.58 -62.44
CA ASP A 234 -4.71 -14.27 -62.44
C ASP A 234 -6.18 -14.31 -62.00
N ASP A 235 -6.77 -15.53 -61.96
CA ASP A 235 -8.16 -15.73 -61.51
C ASP A 235 -8.30 -15.75 -60.01
N ILE A 236 -7.17 -15.80 -59.28
CA ILE A 236 -7.15 -15.92 -57.82
C ILE A 236 -6.58 -14.60 -57.24
N GLY A 237 -7.42 -13.89 -56.58
CA GLY A 237 -7.01 -12.70 -55.80
C GLY A 237 -6.78 -13.05 -54.34
N VAL A 238 -5.80 -12.43 -53.72
CA VAL A 238 -5.59 -12.51 -52.27
C VAL A 238 -6.03 -11.18 -51.69
N VAL A 239 -7.04 -11.24 -50.82
CA VAL A 239 -7.42 -10.05 -50.03
C VAL A 239 -6.65 -10.07 -48.73
N GLN A 240 -5.62 -9.25 -48.68
CA GLN A 240 -4.88 -8.95 -47.44
C GLN A 240 -5.21 -7.54 -46.96
N VAL A 241 -5.54 -7.43 -45.68
CA VAL A 241 -5.72 -6.13 -45.05
C VAL A 241 -4.33 -5.57 -44.71
N GLY A 242 -3.73 -4.88 -45.69
CA GLY A 242 -2.39 -4.28 -45.53
C GLY A 242 -2.47 -2.92 -44.80
N LYS A 243 -2.54 -2.93 -43.48
CA LYS A 243 -2.52 -1.70 -42.62
C LYS A 243 -1.27 -1.58 -41.79
N THR A 244 -0.10 -1.89 -42.35
CA THR A 244 1.18 -1.86 -41.61
C THR A 244 1.52 -0.48 -41.06
N ALA A 245 1.19 0.60 -41.78
CA ALA A 245 1.44 1.97 -41.29
C ALA A 245 0.57 2.34 -40.07
N ASP A 246 -0.69 1.90 -40.07
CA ASP A 246 -1.62 2.13 -38.95
C ASP A 246 -1.14 1.41 -37.68
N PHE A 247 -0.61 0.19 -37.80
CA PHE A 247 -0.03 -0.55 -36.69
C PHE A 247 1.23 0.11 -36.12
N GLN A 248 2.10 0.68 -36.94
CA GLN A 248 3.28 1.39 -36.46
C GLN A 248 2.90 2.63 -35.64
N THR A 249 1.90 3.37 -36.09
CA THR A 249 1.39 4.52 -35.35
C THR A 249 0.76 4.10 -34.02
N ALA A 250 -0.03 3.03 -34.02
CA ALA A 250 -0.62 2.46 -32.79
C ALA A 250 0.48 2.04 -31.80
N TYR A 251 1.53 1.36 -32.26
CA TYR A 251 2.67 0.96 -31.44
C TYR A 251 3.41 2.16 -30.82
N GLN A 252 3.61 3.23 -31.58
CA GLN A 252 4.22 4.46 -31.04
C GLN A 252 3.36 5.09 -29.95
N MET A 253 2.04 5.12 -30.13
CA MET A 253 1.11 5.63 -29.13
C MET A 253 1.07 4.74 -27.87
N ILE A 254 1.08 3.41 -28.03
CA ILE A 254 1.16 2.46 -26.91
C ILE A 254 2.43 2.72 -26.12
N ASN A 255 3.60 2.77 -26.74
CA ASN A 255 4.87 3.01 -26.07
C ASN A 255 4.89 4.37 -25.32
N MET A 256 4.30 5.40 -25.91
CA MET A 256 4.18 6.72 -25.27
C MET A 256 3.29 6.65 -24.01
N LEU A 257 2.14 5.99 -24.11
CA LEU A 257 1.21 5.81 -22.98
C LEU A 257 1.81 4.91 -21.89
N GLU A 258 2.48 3.82 -22.26
CA GLU A 258 3.18 2.95 -21.31
C GLU A 258 4.26 3.71 -20.54
N LYS A 259 5.06 4.53 -21.23
CA LYS A 259 6.08 5.34 -20.59
C LYS A 259 5.46 6.35 -19.63
N ARG A 260 4.43 7.08 -20.06
CA ARG A 260 3.72 8.07 -19.23
C ARG A 260 3.07 7.41 -18.00
N LEU A 261 2.42 6.26 -18.17
CA LEU A 261 1.83 5.52 -17.07
C LEU A 261 2.89 4.93 -16.13
N SER A 262 4.01 4.43 -16.66
CA SER A 262 5.11 3.94 -15.84
C SER A 262 5.69 5.05 -14.95
N GLU A 263 5.88 6.25 -15.48
CA GLU A 263 6.28 7.42 -14.72
C GLU A 263 5.22 7.82 -13.69
N ALA A 264 3.94 7.83 -14.07
CA ALA A 264 2.82 8.17 -13.19
C ALA A 264 2.67 7.21 -12.02
N PHE A 265 2.85 5.92 -12.24
CA PHE A 265 2.77 4.89 -11.19
C PHE A 265 4.11 4.59 -10.52
N LEU A 266 5.14 5.39 -10.80
CA LEU A 266 6.48 5.27 -10.20
C LEU A 266 7.09 3.87 -10.37
N ILE A 267 6.84 3.25 -11.52
CA ILE A 267 7.46 1.98 -11.87
C ILE A 267 8.92 2.26 -12.21
N LEU A 268 9.80 1.91 -11.29
CA LEU A 268 11.23 1.98 -11.52
C LEU A 268 11.64 0.91 -12.51
N THR A 269 11.94 1.30 -13.73
CA THR A 269 12.61 0.41 -14.68
C THR A 269 14.09 0.40 -14.31
N PRO A 270 14.66 -0.73 -13.84
CA PRO A 270 16.09 -0.78 -13.59
C PRO A 270 16.80 -0.51 -14.93
N ARG A 271 17.54 0.58 -14.99
CA ARG A 271 18.40 0.85 -16.15
C ARG A 271 19.46 -0.24 -16.17
N GLN A 272 19.39 -1.13 -17.15
CA GLN A 272 20.40 -2.13 -17.45
C GLN A 272 21.62 -1.46 -18.12
N SER A 273 22.22 -0.51 -17.45
CA SER A 273 23.46 0.08 -17.90
C SER A 273 24.58 -0.50 -17.04
N GLU A 274 25.53 -1.17 -17.65
CA GLU A 274 26.75 -1.69 -17.00
C GLU A 274 27.58 -0.57 -16.33
N ARG A 275 27.19 0.70 -16.47
CA ARG A 275 27.89 1.88 -15.96
C ARG A 275 27.01 2.76 -15.07
N THR A 276 25.98 2.21 -14.41
CA THR A 276 25.18 3.00 -13.47
C THR A 276 26.04 3.31 -12.25
N THR A 277 26.36 4.58 -12.05
CA THR A 277 27.15 5.02 -10.89
C THR A 277 26.31 5.01 -9.62
N ALA A 278 26.95 4.82 -8.47
CA ALA A 278 26.28 4.91 -7.17
C ALA A 278 25.54 6.26 -6.99
N GLU A 279 26.06 7.34 -7.59
CA GLU A 279 25.46 8.66 -7.58
C GLU A 279 24.14 8.72 -8.38
N GLU A 280 24.07 8.04 -9.53
CA GLU A 280 22.84 7.96 -10.33
C GLU A 280 21.72 7.22 -9.61
N VAL A 281 22.06 6.15 -8.90
CA VAL A 281 21.12 5.42 -8.03
C VAL A 281 20.61 6.33 -6.91
N ARG A 282 21.49 7.09 -6.28
CA ARG A 282 21.16 8.03 -5.21
C ARG A 282 20.24 9.15 -5.71
N MET A 283 20.53 9.74 -6.88
CA MET A 283 19.69 10.78 -7.46
C MET A 283 18.29 10.26 -7.83
N THR A 284 18.20 9.06 -8.39
CA THR A 284 16.92 8.41 -8.72
C THR A 284 16.10 8.15 -7.44
N GLN A 285 16.75 7.72 -6.37
CA GLN A 285 16.10 7.52 -5.08
C GLN A 285 15.61 8.84 -4.47
N MET A 286 16.41 9.90 -4.51
CA MET A 286 16.00 11.24 -4.03
C MET A 286 14.82 11.80 -4.81
N GLU A 287 14.79 11.59 -6.14
CA GLU A 287 13.68 12.03 -6.99
C GLU A 287 12.39 11.28 -6.65
N LEU A 288 12.49 9.96 -6.44
CA LEU A 288 11.37 9.14 -6.00
C LEU A 288 10.83 9.59 -4.63
N GLU A 289 11.73 9.87 -3.68
CA GLU A 289 11.36 10.36 -2.35
C GLU A 289 10.64 11.73 -2.44
N ARG A 290 11.07 12.60 -3.34
CA ARG A 290 10.42 13.89 -3.59
C ARG A 290 9.00 13.72 -4.12
N GLN A 291 8.82 12.83 -5.10
CA GLN A 291 7.52 12.56 -5.70
C GLN A 291 6.55 11.86 -4.72
N LEU A 292 7.06 11.01 -3.86
CA LEU A 292 6.29 10.28 -2.84
C LEU A 292 6.10 11.06 -1.53
N GLY A 293 6.78 12.19 -1.34
CA GLY A 293 6.83 12.89 -0.05
C GLY A 293 5.48 13.25 0.54
N GLY A 294 4.54 13.75 -0.28
CA GLY A 294 3.19 14.06 0.16
C GLY A 294 2.39 12.83 0.59
N LEU A 295 2.50 11.75 -0.18
CA LEU A 295 1.86 10.47 0.12
C LEU A 295 2.41 9.84 1.40
N PHE A 296 3.74 9.86 1.59
CA PHE A 296 4.36 9.39 2.83
C PHE A 296 3.87 10.15 4.05
N SER A 297 3.76 11.48 3.95
CA SER A 297 3.27 12.32 5.04
C SER A 297 1.83 11.97 5.42
N LEU A 298 0.95 11.79 4.42
CA LEU A 298 -0.43 11.41 4.63
C LEU A 298 -0.56 10.02 5.26
N LEU A 299 0.11 9.01 4.70
CA LEU A 299 0.12 7.65 5.24
C LEU A 299 0.76 7.57 6.62
N THR A 300 1.73 8.43 6.91
CA THR A 300 2.29 8.55 8.26
C THR A 300 1.25 9.03 9.25
N THR A 301 0.47 10.04 8.88
CA THR A 301 -0.53 10.66 9.76
C THR A 301 -1.79 9.80 9.90
N GLU A 302 -2.34 9.28 8.79
CA GLU A 302 -3.58 8.52 8.81
C GLU A 302 -3.40 7.03 9.17
N PHE A 303 -2.22 6.47 8.92
CA PHE A 303 -1.97 5.04 9.15
C PHE A 303 -0.88 4.76 10.18
N LEU A 304 0.37 5.17 9.91
CA LEU A 304 1.51 4.64 10.67
C LEU A 304 1.49 5.07 12.15
N ILE A 305 1.23 6.35 12.42
CA ILE A 305 1.14 6.87 13.79
C ILE A 305 -0.04 6.25 14.55
N PRO A 306 -1.29 6.23 14.02
CA PRO A 306 -2.41 5.58 14.69
C PRO A 306 -2.20 4.06 14.88
N TYR A 307 -1.64 3.38 13.89
CA TYR A 307 -1.31 1.96 13.96
C TYR A 307 -0.36 1.65 15.12
N LEU A 308 0.76 2.38 15.21
CA LEU A 308 1.74 2.18 16.28
C LEU A 308 1.15 2.54 17.66
N LYS A 309 0.41 3.63 17.76
CA LYS A 309 -0.29 3.99 19.01
C LYS A 309 -1.26 2.89 19.45
N ARG A 310 -2.03 2.34 18.52
CA ARG A 310 -2.95 1.24 18.81
C ARG A 310 -2.23 -0.04 19.19
N LYS A 311 -1.14 -0.39 18.49
CA LYS A 311 -0.31 -1.56 18.79
C LYS A 311 0.30 -1.45 20.19
N MET A 312 0.89 -0.31 20.52
CA MET A 312 1.40 -0.03 21.87
C MET A 312 0.32 -0.16 22.94
N HIS A 313 -0.85 0.42 22.70
CA HIS A 313 -1.97 0.32 23.62
C HIS A 313 -2.41 -1.14 23.87
N THR A 314 -2.48 -1.95 22.84
CA THR A 314 -2.84 -3.36 22.93
C THR A 314 -1.79 -4.15 23.71
N LEU A 315 -0.50 -3.91 23.45
CA LEU A 315 0.61 -4.58 24.15
C LEU A 315 0.70 -4.15 25.63
N THR A 316 0.39 -2.89 25.94
CA THR A 316 0.30 -2.41 27.32
C THR A 316 -0.87 -3.07 28.07
N GLN A 317 -2.05 -3.15 27.42
CA GLN A 317 -3.21 -3.81 28.03
C GLN A 317 -2.99 -5.30 28.29
N SER A 318 -2.26 -5.99 27.41
CA SER A 318 -1.88 -7.39 27.59
C SER A 318 -0.70 -7.59 28.56
N LYS A 319 -0.19 -6.53 29.17
CA LYS A 319 0.95 -6.53 30.10
C LYS A 319 2.25 -7.08 29.49
N GLN A 320 2.38 -7.04 28.17
CA GLN A 320 3.60 -7.44 27.48
C GLN A 320 4.65 -6.35 27.53
N ILE A 321 4.24 -5.08 27.50
CA ILE A 321 5.13 -3.94 27.72
C ILE A 321 4.72 -3.19 28.98
N PRO A 322 5.69 -2.60 29.73
CA PRO A 322 5.41 -1.80 30.92
C PRO A 322 4.64 -0.52 30.55
N GLU A 323 3.82 -0.03 31.46
CA GLU A 323 3.22 1.30 31.34
C GLU A 323 4.31 2.36 31.41
N LEU A 324 4.46 3.13 30.34
CA LEU A 324 5.39 4.25 30.34
C LEU A 324 4.84 5.40 31.20
N PRO A 325 5.66 6.00 32.08
CA PRO A 325 5.22 7.11 32.93
C PRO A 325 4.84 8.31 32.06
N LYS A 326 3.54 8.63 32.00
CA LYS A 326 2.95 9.69 31.15
C LYS A 326 3.49 11.09 31.45
N SER A 327 4.02 11.30 32.65
CA SER A 327 4.58 12.58 33.09
C SER A 327 5.99 12.86 32.58
N LEU A 328 6.77 11.79 32.33
CA LEU A 328 8.18 11.89 31.97
C LEU A 328 8.45 11.70 30.49
N VAL A 329 7.53 11.04 29.75
CA VAL A 329 7.81 10.59 28.40
C VAL A 329 6.61 10.77 27.47
N ARG A 330 6.84 11.45 26.35
CA ARG A 330 5.93 11.44 25.19
C ARG A 330 6.65 10.70 24.06
N PRO A 331 6.25 9.46 23.77
CA PRO A 331 6.83 8.74 22.64
C PRO A 331 6.53 9.51 21.36
N THR A 332 7.58 9.94 20.67
CA THR A 332 7.48 10.56 19.36
C THR A 332 7.77 9.49 18.31
N ILE A 333 6.80 9.24 17.45
CA ILE A 333 6.97 8.32 16.33
C ILE A 333 7.61 9.11 15.20
N VAL A 334 8.86 8.78 14.89
CA VAL A 334 9.55 9.34 13.72
C VAL A 334 9.27 8.40 12.54
N ALA A 335 8.57 8.91 11.55
CA ALA A 335 8.14 8.13 10.41
C ALA A 335 8.32 8.92 9.11
N GLY A 336 8.28 8.24 7.97
CA GLY A 336 8.37 8.84 6.65
C GLY A 336 9.81 9.07 6.20
N ILE A 337 10.03 10.13 5.43
CA ILE A 337 11.33 10.49 4.82
C ILE A 337 12.42 10.64 5.89
N ASN A 338 12.10 11.16 7.06
CA ASN A 338 13.02 11.31 8.16
C ASN A 338 13.53 9.95 8.72
N ALA A 339 12.74 8.88 8.59
CA ALA A 339 13.17 7.54 8.97
C ALA A 339 14.05 6.88 7.89
N LEU A 340 13.83 7.21 6.61
CA LEU A 340 14.69 6.79 5.50
C LEU A 340 16.03 7.53 5.49
N GLY A 341 16.07 8.73 6.05
CA GLY A 341 17.28 9.57 6.16
C GLY A 341 18.38 9.01 7.06
N ARG A 342 18.15 7.93 7.80
CA ARG A 342 19.18 7.34 8.71
C ARG A 342 20.38 6.76 7.98
N GLY A 343 20.20 6.24 6.78
CA GLY A 343 21.33 5.88 5.92
C GLY A 343 22.18 7.11 5.58
N GLN A 344 21.52 8.25 5.38
CA GLN A 344 22.17 9.54 5.15
C GLN A 344 22.79 10.13 6.44
N ASP A 345 22.15 9.95 7.60
CA ASP A 345 22.71 10.37 8.89
C ASP A 345 24.02 9.63 9.20
N ARG A 346 24.10 8.34 8.88
CA ARG A 346 25.34 7.57 8.99
C ARG A 346 26.43 8.15 8.08
N GLU A 347 26.11 8.36 6.81
CA GLU A 347 27.05 8.92 5.84
C GLU A 347 27.46 10.34 6.22
N ALA A 348 26.52 11.18 6.62
CA ALA A 348 26.80 12.53 7.09
C ALA A 348 27.66 12.52 8.36
N LEU A 349 27.39 11.64 9.33
CA LEU A 349 28.20 11.50 10.53
C LEU A 349 29.59 10.97 10.21
N MET A 350 29.71 9.97 9.33
CA MET A 350 31.00 9.47 8.87
C MET A 350 31.79 10.53 8.10
N GLN A 351 31.15 11.27 7.19
CA GLN A 351 31.76 12.38 6.48
C GLN A 351 32.19 13.50 7.44
N PHE A 352 31.36 13.85 8.43
CA PHE A 352 31.67 14.84 9.44
C PHE A 352 32.91 14.44 10.25
N ILE A 353 32.96 13.19 10.75
CA ILE A 353 34.11 12.65 11.49
C ILE A 353 35.36 12.65 10.61
N THR A 354 35.25 12.20 9.39
CA THR A 354 36.37 12.14 8.41
C THR A 354 36.87 13.55 8.08
N THR A 355 35.96 14.49 7.86
CA THR A 355 36.31 15.90 7.57
C THR A 355 37.06 16.54 8.72
N ILE A 356 36.61 16.36 9.98
CA ILE A 356 37.31 16.86 11.14
C ILE A 356 38.69 16.21 11.30
N ALA A 357 38.76 14.88 11.12
CA ALA A 357 40.04 14.18 11.22
C ALA A 357 41.06 14.68 10.18
N HIS A 358 40.60 14.93 8.92
CA HIS A 358 41.47 15.43 7.87
C HIS A 358 41.85 16.91 7.99
N THR A 359 40.93 17.76 8.48
CA THR A 359 41.16 19.21 8.53
C THR A 359 41.82 19.68 9.83
N MET A 360 41.48 19.06 10.97
CA MET A 360 41.94 19.48 12.29
C MET A 360 42.84 18.47 13.00
N GLY A 361 42.98 17.28 12.40
CA GLY A 361 43.78 16.19 12.98
C GLY A 361 42.99 15.31 13.97
N PRO A 362 43.49 14.10 14.26
CA PRO A 362 42.82 13.14 15.13
C PRO A 362 42.75 13.62 16.62
N GLU A 363 43.61 14.53 17.02
CA GLU A 363 43.59 15.10 18.37
C GLU A 363 42.35 15.98 18.62
N ALA A 364 41.87 16.68 17.58
CA ALA A 364 40.66 17.49 17.69
C ALA A 364 39.41 16.59 17.86
N LEU A 365 39.38 15.43 17.28
CA LEU A 365 38.28 14.45 17.49
C LEU A 365 38.25 14.01 18.96
N ALA A 366 39.40 13.72 19.56
CA ALA A 366 39.46 13.29 20.95
C ALA A 366 39.07 14.41 21.94
N GLN A 367 39.30 15.67 21.55
CA GLN A 367 39.01 16.83 22.41
C GLN A 367 37.56 17.34 22.31
N PHE A 368 36.94 17.25 21.12
CA PHE A 368 35.64 17.87 20.87
C PHE A 368 34.50 16.88 20.58
N LEU A 369 34.80 15.64 20.17
CA LEU A 369 33.80 14.60 19.93
C LEU A 369 33.66 13.74 21.20
N LYS A 370 32.43 13.48 21.62
CA LYS A 370 32.12 12.46 22.63
C LYS A 370 32.12 11.10 21.95
N PRO A 371 33.11 10.22 22.16
CA PRO A 371 33.24 8.94 21.47
C PRO A 371 32.03 8.04 21.70
N ASP A 372 31.50 8.01 22.91
CA ASP A 372 30.36 7.19 23.31
C ASP A 372 29.10 7.56 22.50
N GLU A 373 28.83 8.87 22.32
CA GLU A 373 27.71 9.34 21.54
C GLU A 373 27.87 9.04 20.03
N ALA A 374 29.09 9.19 19.52
CA ALA A 374 29.38 8.86 18.11
C ALA A 374 29.18 7.37 17.83
N ILE A 375 29.67 6.51 18.72
CA ILE A 375 29.50 5.05 18.60
C ILE A 375 28.02 4.68 18.71
N LYS A 376 27.28 5.26 19.66
CA LYS A 376 25.84 5.04 19.84
C LYS A 376 25.05 5.41 18.58
N ARG A 377 25.33 6.58 17.99
CA ARG A 377 24.66 7.03 16.76
C ARG A 377 25.01 6.17 15.55
N LEU A 378 26.29 5.76 15.42
CA LEU A 378 26.71 4.87 14.34
C LEU A 378 26.08 3.49 14.47
N ALA A 379 26.02 2.93 15.68
CA ALA A 379 25.40 1.63 15.93
C ALA A 379 23.88 1.69 15.68
N ALA A 380 23.20 2.72 16.17
CA ALA A 380 21.78 2.94 15.90
C ALA A 380 21.49 3.07 14.40
N ALA A 381 22.32 3.84 13.67
CA ALA A 381 22.18 4.01 12.22
C ALA A 381 22.49 2.72 11.41
N GLN A 382 23.20 1.75 12.01
CA GLN A 382 23.49 0.45 11.41
C GLN A 382 22.52 -0.66 11.86
N GLY A 383 21.59 -0.34 12.78
CA GLY A 383 20.69 -1.35 13.36
C GLY A 383 21.39 -2.37 14.26
N ILE A 384 22.58 -2.02 14.78
CA ILE A 384 23.36 -2.89 15.64
C ILE A 384 22.87 -2.70 17.09
N ASP A 385 22.51 -3.81 17.74
CA ASP A 385 22.15 -3.81 19.15
C ASP A 385 23.40 -3.59 20.01
N MET A 386 23.42 -2.48 20.76
CA MET A 386 24.57 -2.10 21.58
C MET A 386 24.63 -2.80 22.93
N LEU A 387 23.60 -3.53 23.31
CA LEU A 387 23.58 -4.33 24.53
C LEU A 387 24.76 -5.34 24.51
N ASN A 388 25.73 -5.11 25.37
CA ASN A 388 26.97 -5.90 25.53
C ASN A 388 28.06 -5.69 24.46
N LEU A 389 27.92 -4.75 23.53
CA LEU A 389 28.96 -4.48 22.51
C LEU A 389 29.92 -3.35 22.92
N VAL A 390 29.46 -2.39 23.70
CA VAL A 390 30.24 -1.25 24.17
C VAL A 390 30.36 -1.28 25.69
N LYS A 391 31.57 -1.25 26.20
CA LYS A 391 31.81 -1.02 27.64
C LYS A 391 31.35 0.39 27.99
N THR A 392 30.44 0.51 28.94
CA THR A 392 30.06 1.77 29.56
C THR A 392 31.17 2.27 30.50
#